data_1b29d01f6d6348e375af629bd8d5e139
#
_entry.id   1b29d01f6d6348e375af629bd8d5e139
#
_cell.length_a   1.000
_cell.length_b   1.000
_cell.length_c   1.000
_cell.angle_alpha   90.00
_cell.angle_beta   90.00
_cell.angle_gamma   90.00
#
_symmetry.space_group_name_H-M   'P 1'
#
loop_
_entity.id
_entity.type
_entity.pdbx_description
1 polymer ?
#
loop_
_entity_poly.entity_id
_entity_poly.type
_entity_poly.pdbx_seq_one_letter_code
_entity_poly.pdbx_strand_id
1 'polypeptide(L)'
;RLGTNSQNLPEAHWVIQAFNALVSIAAPAMVFKSEAIVHPDEVREYISTDECPLSYNPQLMALLWDSLATRDIRVLLRAMQHRYAIPDGCAWVNYVRSHDDIGWAFADDDVAAVGFEPGPHRQFLTRFFTGKHEGSFAYGAPFQEDPVTGDARVSGTCASLSGLEKALAENDGEELEFGIRRILLVHGIIISMGGIPLLYLGDEIATLNDYGYDQDPEKVGDSRWLHRGVFDWARAEQRRDRETVPGRIYQGLLRLLQVRGQNQAFARGETEFLDSGNKHVFGFLRTNGDSTVFVLANFSEHEQRLEARRLRQMGMRKTMVDLFAGRTIVATQELLLEPYQLMVLARVG
;
A
#
# COMPACT_ATOMS: atom_id res chain seq x y z
N ARG A 1 17.67 -26.29 6.56
CA ARG A 1 18.81 -26.89 7.31
C ARG A 1 18.43 -27.04 8.76
N LEU A 2 18.62 -28.23 9.35
CA LEU A 2 18.34 -28.47 10.76
C LEU A 2 19.09 -27.48 11.66
N GLY A 3 18.39 -26.92 12.64
CA GLY A 3 18.95 -25.95 13.60
C GLY A 3 19.03 -24.51 13.09
N THR A 4 18.41 -24.19 11.94
CA THR A 4 18.30 -22.83 11.40
C THR A 4 16.84 -22.53 11.04
N ASN A 5 16.50 -21.23 10.84
CA ASN A 5 15.22 -20.81 10.30
C ASN A 5 15.10 -21.02 8.78
N SER A 6 16.17 -21.51 8.12
CA SER A 6 16.27 -21.72 6.67
C SER A 6 16.14 -20.44 5.81
N GLN A 7 16.31 -19.27 6.40
CA GLN A 7 16.30 -17.97 5.73
C GLN A 7 17.73 -17.47 5.49
N ASN A 8 17.95 -16.77 4.38
CA ASN A 8 19.23 -16.12 4.02
C ASN A 8 20.47 -17.03 4.16
N LEU A 9 20.30 -18.33 3.96
CA LEU A 9 21.43 -19.25 3.94
C LEU A 9 22.12 -19.20 2.57
N PRO A 10 23.46 -19.26 2.50
CA PRO A 10 24.18 -19.26 1.21
C PRO A 10 23.67 -20.31 0.23
N GLU A 11 23.31 -21.49 0.75
CA GLU A 11 22.78 -22.59 -0.08
C GLU A 11 21.42 -22.25 -0.69
N ALA A 12 20.58 -21.46 -0.02
CA ALA A 12 19.29 -21.00 -0.57
C ALA A 12 19.53 -20.08 -1.77
N HIS A 13 20.45 -19.12 -1.62
CA HIS A 13 20.83 -18.21 -2.71
C HIS A 13 21.42 -18.97 -3.91
N TRP A 14 22.31 -19.92 -3.70
CA TRP A 14 22.87 -20.74 -4.80
C TRP A 14 21.79 -21.50 -5.57
N VAL A 15 20.78 -22.05 -4.90
CA VAL A 15 19.67 -22.75 -5.54
C VAL A 15 18.84 -21.78 -6.39
N ILE A 16 18.52 -20.59 -5.87
CA ILE A 16 17.76 -19.57 -6.59
C ILE A 16 18.55 -19.07 -7.81
N GLN A 17 19.84 -18.81 -7.65
CA GLN A 17 20.74 -18.43 -8.76
C GLN A 17 20.77 -19.49 -9.85
N ALA A 18 20.90 -20.77 -9.47
CA ALA A 18 20.88 -21.88 -10.44
C ALA A 18 19.53 -21.94 -11.20
N PHE A 19 18.41 -21.76 -10.51
CA PHE A 19 17.10 -21.71 -11.17
C PHE A 19 16.98 -20.49 -12.10
N ASN A 20 17.42 -19.31 -11.67
CA ASN A 20 17.40 -18.12 -12.50
C ASN A 20 18.23 -18.30 -13.78
N ALA A 21 19.45 -18.86 -13.65
CA ALA A 21 20.30 -19.14 -14.79
C ALA A 21 19.66 -20.14 -15.78
N LEU A 22 19.03 -21.21 -15.27
CA LEU A 22 18.31 -22.19 -16.12
C LEU A 22 17.11 -21.55 -16.83
N VAL A 23 16.31 -20.74 -16.12
CA VAL A 23 15.14 -20.07 -16.69
C VAL A 23 15.54 -19.03 -17.72
N SER A 24 16.64 -18.31 -17.52
CA SER A 24 17.16 -17.35 -18.50
C SER A 24 17.50 -17.97 -19.84
N ILE A 25 17.89 -19.28 -19.85
CA ILE A 25 18.16 -20.04 -21.07
C ILE A 25 16.89 -20.64 -21.65
N ALA A 26 16.08 -21.31 -20.81
CA ALA A 26 14.95 -22.11 -21.25
C ALA A 26 13.69 -21.26 -21.56
N ALA A 27 13.49 -20.15 -20.84
CA ALA A 27 12.32 -19.30 -20.92
C ALA A 27 12.69 -17.83 -20.62
N PRO A 28 13.43 -17.13 -21.49
CA PRO A 28 14.02 -15.82 -21.21
C PRO A 28 13.01 -14.70 -20.97
N ALA A 29 11.72 -14.94 -21.19
CA ALA A 29 10.64 -14.02 -20.85
C ALA A 29 10.09 -14.20 -19.42
N MET A 30 10.53 -15.23 -18.70
CA MET A 30 10.16 -15.46 -17.31
C MET A 30 11.14 -14.73 -16.37
N VAL A 31 10.59 -14.27 -15.25
CA VAL A 31 11.38 -13.67 -14.16
C VAL A 31 10.94 -14.26 -12.82
N PHE A 32 11.86 -14.40 -11.90
CA PHE A 32 11.53 -14.79 -10.52
C PHE A 32 11.06 -13.58 -9.72
N LYS A 33 10.09 -13.82 -8.86
CA LYS A 33 9.60 -12.88 -7.86
C LYS A 33 9.72 -13.52 -6.48
N SER A 34 10.48 -12.91 -5.58
CA SER A 34 10.58 -13.40 -4.21
C SER A 34 9.31 -13.07 -3.41
N GLU A 35 8.94 -14.01 -2.54
CA GLU A 35 7.89 -13.88 -1.55
C GLU A 35 8.51 -14.04 -0.15
N ALA A 36 9.46 -13.16 0.14
CA ALA A 36 10.18 -13.16 1.40
C ALA A 36 9.47 -12.20 2.39
N ILE A 37 8.72 -12.77 3.34
CA ILE A 37 8.09 -12.03 4.43
C ILE A 37 8.99 -12.18 5.67
N VAL A 38 10.10 -11.46 5.63
CA VAL A 38 11.14 -11.43 6.65
C VAL A 38 11.42 -9.98 7.07
N HIS A 39 12.40 -9.75 7.95
CA HIS A 39 12.80 -8.39 8.31
C HIS A 39 13.12 -7.56 7.04
N PRO A 40 12.73 -6.27 6.97
CA PRO A 40 12.92 -5.45 5.76
C PRO A 40 14.34 -5.41 5.20
N ASP A 41 15.36 -5.46 6.06
CA ASP A 41 16.75 -5.50 5.61
C ASP A 41 17.10 -6.86 4.97
N GLU A 42 16.51 -7.95 5.45
CA GLU A 42 16.73 -9.30 4.91
C GLU A 42 16.02 -9.54 3.58
N VAL A 43 14.87 -8.89 3.32
CA VAL A 43 14.17 -8.98 2.02
C VAL A 43 15.09 -8.60 0.87
N ARG A 44 15.94 -7.59 1.09
CA ARG A 44 16.83 -7.05 0.06
C ARG A 44 17.92 -8.02 -0.36
N GLU A 45 18.29 -8.96 0.51
CA GLU A 45 19.30 -10.00 0.21
C GLU A 45 18.87 -10.94 -0.92
N TYR A 46 17.56 -11.11 -1.13
CA TYR A 46 16.99 -11.93 -2.23
C TYR A 46 16.80 -11.15 -3.53
N ILE A 47 17.03 -9.84 -3.55
CA ILE A 47 16.72 -8.98 -4.69
C ILE A 47 17.99 -8.72 -5.48
N SER A 48 18.15 -9.44 -6.58
CA SER A 48 19.22 -9.22 -7.55
C SER A 48 18.78 -9.71 -8.94
N THR A 49 19.49 -9.28 -9.98
CA THR A 49 19.28 -9.76 -11.34
C THR A 49 19.63 -11.24 -11.49
N ASP A 50 20.47 -11.77 -10.61
CA ASP A 50 20.93 -13.14 -10.63
C ASP A 50 20.05 -14.09 -9.82
N GLU A 51 19.17 -13.56 -8.99
CA GLU A 51 18.22 -14.31 -8.15
C GLU A 51 16.78 -13.96 -8.48
N CYS A 52 16.21 -12.99 -7.74
CA CYS A 52 14.84 -12.53 -7.94
C CYS A 52 14.84 -11.06 -8.37
N PRO A 53 14.75 -10.76 -9.67
CA PRO A 53 14.64 -9.37 -10.14
C PRO A 53 13.39 -8.64 -9.61
N LEU A 54 12.38 -9.39 -9.17
CA LEU A 54 11.17 -8.85 -8.57
C LEU A 54 11.02 -9.35 -7.13
N SER A 55 10.53 -8.48 -6.25
CA SER A 55 10.13 -8.85 -4.89
C SER A 55 8.86 -8.12 -4.47
N TYR A 56 8.03 -8.76 -3.67
CA TYR A 56 6.98 -8.06 -2.93
C TYR A 56 7.59 -6.99 -2.02
N ASN A 57 6.82 -5.92 -1.80
CA ASN A 57 7.15 -4.85 -0.85
C ASN A 57 6.23 -4.92 0.39
N PRO A 58 6.45 -5.88 1.31
CA PRO A 58 5.59 -6.07 2.48
C PRO A 58 5.71 -4.91 3.46
N GLN A 59 6.86 -4.24 3.50
CA GLN A 59 7.05 -3.07 4.36
C GLN A 59 6.15 -1.90 3.94
N LEU A 60 6.11 -1.58 2.64
CA LEU A 60 5.20 -0.55 2.13
C LEU A 60 3.75 -0.90 2.44
N MET A 61 3.35 -2.15 2.18
CA MET A 61 2.00 -2.65 2.44
C MET A 61 1.62 -2.42 3.91
N ALA A 62 2.42 -2.91 4.86
CA ALA A 62 2.14 -2.76 6.30
C ALA A 62 2.08 -1.29 6.73
N LEU A 63 2.96 -0.44 6.21
CA LEU A 63 3.04 0.97 6.60
C LEU A 63 1.96 1.84 5.97
N LEU A 64 1.34 1.44 4.87
CA LEU A 64 0.13 2.08 4.37
C LEU A 64 -1.04 1.87 5.34
N TRP A 65 -1.21 0.66 5.85
CA TRP A 65 -2.23 0.36 6.87
C TRP A 65 -1.91 1.03 8.21
N ASP A 66 -0.65 1.01 8.64
CA ASP A 66 -0.20 1.75 9.83
C ASP A 66 -0.57 3.23 9.74
N SER A 67 -0.24 3.88 8.63
CA SER A 67 -0.53 5.30 8.42
C SER A 67 -2.04 5.61 8.40
N LEU A 68 -2.88 4.68 7.92
CA LEU A 68 -4.34 4.83 8.00
C LEU A 68 -4.86 4.70 9.44
N ALA A 69 -4.30 3.80 10.25
CA ALA A 69 -4.73 3.61 11.64
C ALA A 69 -4.25 4.75 12.54
N THR A 70 -3.01 5.17 12.41
CA THR A 70 -2.36 6.19 13.25
C THR A 70 -2.64 7.62 12.80
N ARG A 71 -3.03 7.85 11.54
CA ARG A 71 -3.04 9.15 10.85
C ARG A 71 -1.66 9.83 10.86
N ASP A 72 -0.59 9.02 10.97
CA ASP A 72 0.78 9.50 11.10
C ASP A 72 1.71 8.77 10.11
N ILE A 73 2.27 9.52 9.16
CA ILE A 73 3.09 8.97 8.08
C ILE A 73 4.58 8.90 8.42
N ARG A 74 5.00 9.27 9.61
CA ARG A 74 6.42 9.42 9.94
C ARG A 74 7.18 8.09 9.87
N VAL A 75 6.57 6.97 10.30
CA VAL A 75 7.17 5.63 10.16
C VAL A 75 7.29 5.27 8.67
N LEU A 76 6.21 5.47 7.90
CA LEU A 76 6.19 5.24 6.45
C LEU A 76 7.27 6.06 5.74
N LEU A 77 7.33 7.36 6.00
CA LEU A 77 8.31 8.25 5.37
C LEU A 77 9.73 7.80 5.67
N ARG A 78 10.03 7.56 6.95
CA ARG A 78 11.37 7.12 7.39
C ARG A 78 11.77 5.80 6.74
N ALA A 79 10.91 4.80 6.80
CA ALA A 79 11.19 3.48 6.23
C ALA A 79 11.44 3.57 4.71
N MET A 80 10.63 4.33 3.99
CA MET A 80 10.80 4.51 2.54
C MET A 80 12.08 5.27 2.20
N GLN A 81 12.47 6.28 3.00
CA GLN A 81 13.74 6.98 2.79
C GLN A 81 14.97 6.09 2.98
N HIS A 82 14.90 5.11 3.88
CA HIS A 82 16.06 4.28 4.23
C HIS A 82 16.10 2.93 3.50
N ARG A 83 14.95 2.33 3.17
CA ARG A 83 14.85 0.93 2.77
C ARG A 83 14.19 0.69 1.40
N TYR A 84 13.76 1.75 0.71
CA TYR A 84 13.09 1.57 -0.58
C TYR A 84 14.05 1.24 -1.73
N ALA A 85 15.30 1.72 -1.67
CA ALA A 85 16.28 1.53 -2.73
C ALA A 85 16.64 0.05 -2.90
N ILE A 86 16.64 -0.42 -4.16
CA ILE A 86 17.02 -1.78 -4.58
C ILE A 86 17.99 -1.71 -5.76
N PRO A 87 18.70 -2.82 -6.09
CA PRO A 87 19.65 -2.84 -7.20
C PRO A 87 19.02 -2.48 -8.55
N ASP A 88 19.83 -1.91 -9.45
CA ASP A 88 19.43 -1.63 -10.82
C ASP A 88 19.00 -2.91 -11.54
N GLY A 89 17.99 -2.79 -12.39
CA GLY A 89 17.42 -3.95 -13.08
C GLY A 89 16.37 -4.73 -12.26
N CYS A 90 16.21 -4.40 -10.98
CA CYS A 90 15.20 -4.98 -10.10
C CYS A 90 14.00 -4.06 -9.88
N ALA A 91 12.88 -4.62 -9.44
CA ALA A 91 11.67 -3.83 -9.16
C ALA A 91 10.86 -4.39 -7.99
N TRP A 92 10.32 -3.49 -7.18
CA TRP A 92 9.31 -3.82 -6.20
C TRP A 92 7.98 -4.16 -6.87
N VAL A 93 7.30 -5.17 -6.38
CA VAL A 93 5.87 -5.40 -6.60
C VAL A 93 5.14 -4.78 -5.42
N ASN A 94 4.59 -3.58 -5.63
CA ASN A 94 3.88 -2.82 -4.61
C ASN A 94 2.42 -3.25 -4.57
N TYR A 95 1.90 -3.52 -3.39
CA TYR A 95 0.54 -4.00 -3.20
C TYR A 95 -0.06 -3.45 -1.90
N VAL A 96 -1.38 -3.41 -1.83
CA VAL A 96 -2.12 -3.01 -0.63
C VAL A 96 -2.40 -4.22 0.26
N ARG A 97 -2.74 -5.33 -0.36
CA ARG A 97 -2.92 -6.66 0.22
C ARG A 97 -2.79 -7.74 -0.86
N SER A 98 -2.72 -9.00 -0.44
CA SER A 98 -2.71 -10.16 -1.33
C SER A 98 -3.74 -11.21 -0.86
N HIS A 99 -3.56 -12.47 -1.29
CA HIS A 99 -4.31 -13.62 -0.77
C HIS A 99 -3.93 -14.01 0.66
N ASP A 100 -2.81 -13.48 1.17
CA ASP A 100 -2.36 -13.70 2.54
C ASP A 100 -2.79 -12.58 3.50
N ASP A 101 -2.54 -12.82 4.76
CA ASP A 101 -2.74 -11.88 5.84
C ASP A 101 -1.83 -10.64 5.74
N ILE A 102 -2.21 -9.59 6.43
CA ILE A 102 -1.39 -8.41 6.63
C ILE A 102 -0.54 -8.62 7.87
N GLY A 103 0.77 -8.87 7.66
CA GLY A 103 1.77 -8.89 8.72
C GLY A 103 2.38 -7.50 8.93
N TRP A 104 2.73 -7.18 10.17
CA TRP A 104 3.35 -5.89 10.52
C TRP A 104 4.85 -5.91 10.20
N ALA A 105 5.18 -6.03 8.91
CA ALA A 105 6.54 -6.20 8.37
C ALA A 105 7.30 -4.87 8.27
N PHE A 106 7.42 -4.15 9.38
CA PHE A 106 8.24 -2.95 9.49
C PHE A 106 9.33 -3.13 10.56
N ALA A 107 10.40 -2.37 10.44
CA ALA A 107 11.54 -2.44 11.35
C ALA A 107 11.28 -1.70 12.66
N ASP A 108 11.70 -2.28 13.78
CA ASP A 108 11.50 -1.73 15.12
C ASP A 108 12.23 -0.40 15.32
N ASP A 109 13.39 -0.24 14.71
CA ASP A 109 14.18 1.00 14.77
C ASP A 109 13.50 2.18 14.06
N ASP A 110 12.71 1.93 12.99
CA ASP A 110 11.92 2.97 12.34
C ASP A 110 10.77 3.44 13.22
N VAL A 111 10.10 2.51 13.90
CA VAL A 111 9.00 2.80 14.84
C VAL A 111 9.52 3.56 16.05
N ALA A 112 10.62 3.09 16.65
CA ALA A 112 11.23 3.72 17.82
C ALA A 112 11.76 5.13 17.51
N ALA A 113 12.33 5.36 16.33
CA ALA A 113 12.87 6.65 15.93
C ALA A 113 11.83 7.76 15.83
N VAL A 114 10.54 7.42 15.65
CA VAL A 114 9.44 8.41 15.64
C VAL A 114 8.71 8.50 16.97
N GLY A 115 9.18 7.79 18.00
CA GLY A 115 8.71 7.88 19.38
C GLY A 115 7.60 6.86 19.73
N PHE A 116 7.40 5.81 18.94
CA PHE A 116 6.51 4.72 19.29
C PHE A 116 7.28 3.53 19.89
N GLU A 117 6.62 2.73 20.71
CA GLU A 117 7.16 1.46 21.22
C GLU A 117 6.73 0.32 20.26
N PRO A 118 7.65 -0.43 19.64
CA PRO A 118 7.34 -1.38 18.58
C PRO A 118 6.31 -2.45 18.93
N GLY A 119 6.41 -3.08 20.10
CA GLY A 119 5.47 -4.11 20.56
C GLY A 119 4.05 -3.57 20.77
N PRO A 120 3.85 -2.58 21.66
CA PRO A 120 2.55 -1.92 21.83
C PRO A 120 1.97 -1.35 20.54
N HIS A 121 2.83 -0.86 19.64
CA HIS A 121 2.40 -0.33 18.35
C HIS A 121 1.77 -1.41 17.46
N ARG A 122 2.39 -2.60 17.35
CA ARG A 122 1.80 -3.75 16.63
C ARG A 122 0.48 -4.21 17.25
N GLN A 123 0.42 -4.28 18.58
CA GLN A 123 -0.83 -4.61 19.28
C GLN A 123 -1.94 -3.59 18.99
N PHE A 124 -1.60 -2.29 18.97
CA PHE A 124 -2.54 -1.23 18.58
C PHE A 124 -3.08 -1.49 17.16
N LEU A 125 -2.21 -1.74 16.17
CA LEU A 125 -2.61 -1.99 14.80
C LEU A 125 -3.51 -3.23 14.67
N THR A 126 -3.15 -4.32 15.34
CA THR A 126 -3.98 -5.53 15.41
C THR A 126 -5.35 -5.24 15.97
N ARG A 127 -5.43 -4.55 17.11
CA ARG A 127 -6.71 -4.19 17.74
C ARG A 127 -7.51 -3.21 16.87
N PHE A 128 -6.83 -2.28 16.19
CA PHE A 128 -7.48 -1.33 15.30
C PHE A 128 -8.14 -2.07 14.12
N PHE A 129 -7.39 -2.85 13.37
CA PHE A 129 -7.91 -3.51 12.17
C PHE A 129 -8.84 -4.69 12.45
N THR A 130 -8.87 -5.21 13.67
CA THR A 130 -9.88 -6.20 14.10
C THR A 130 -11.12 -5.57 14.76
N GLY A 131 -11.26 -4.22 14.71
CA GLY A 131 -12.41 -3.51 15.29
C GLY A 131 -12.45 -3.48 16.81
N LYS A 132 -11.41 -3.96 17.50
CA LYS A 132 -11.32 -4.01 18.96
C LYS A 132 -10.80 -2.72 19.61
N HIS A 133 -10.40 -1.75 18.81
CA HIS A 133 -9.95 -0.44 19.27
C HIS A 133 -11.08 0.59 19.13
N GLU A 134 -11.31 1.40 20.16
CA GLU A 134 -12.28 2.50 20.09
C GLU A 134 -11.89 3.49 18.97
N GLY A 135 -12.86 3.90 18.15
CA GLY A 135 -12.62 4.75 16.98
C GLY A 135 -12.08 4.01 15.74
N SER A 136 -11.97 2.66 15.79
CA SER A 136 -11.65 1.89 14.57
C SER A 136 -12.81 1.92 13.58
N PHE A 137 -12.46 2.13 12.32
CA PHE A 137 -13.38 1.97 11.19
C PHE A 137 -13.35 0.55 10.58
N ALA A 138 -12.39 -0.29 10.96
CA ALA A 138 -12.09 -1.54 10.26
C ALA A 138 -12.87 -2.74 10.80
N TYR A 139 -13.16 -3.67 9.89
CA TYR A 139 -13.69 -5.01 10.18
C TYR A 139 -12.74 -6.07 9.61
N GLY A 140 -11.80 -6.54 10.41
CA GLY A 140 -10.90 -7.64 10.10
C GLY A 140 -10.93 -8.72 11.17
N ALA A 141 -10.20 -9.81 10.92
CA ALA A 141 -10.02 -10.89 11.88
C ALA A 141 -8.54 -11.10 12.18
N PRO A 142 -8.19 -11.49 13.43
CA PRO A 142 -6.81 -11.84 13.76
C PRO A 142 -6.43 -13.16 13.07
N PHE A 143 -5.17 -13.26 12.70
CA PHE A 143 -4.56 -14.48 12.16
C PHE A 143 -3.30 -14.82 12.94
N GLN A 144 -3.19 -16.07 13.40
CA GLN A 144 -2.08 -16.56 14.23
C GLN A 144 -1.78 -15.65 15.44
N GLU A 145 -2.81 -15.33 16.21
CA GLU A 145 -2.67 -14.53 17.43
C GLU A 145 -1.81 -15.26 18.47
N ASP A 146 -0.74 -14.61 18.93
CA ASP A 146 0.06 -15.10 20.05
C ASP A 146 -0.72 -14.91 21.35
N PRO A 147 -1.03 -15.99 22.09
CA PRO A 147 -1.87 -15.90 23.27
C PRO A 147 -1.20 -15.18 24.45
N VAL A 148 0.12 -14.99 24.42
CA VAL A 148 0.88 -14.34 25.48
C VAL A 148 1.02 -12.85 25.22
N THR A 149 1.37 -12.46 23.99
CA THR A 149 1.63 -11.06 23.63
C THR A 149 0.42 -10.37 23.03
N GLY A 150 -0.57 -11.11 22.50
CA GLY A 150 -1.67 -10.59 21.73
C GLY A 150 -1.26 -10.01 20.36
N ASP A 151 -0.03 -10.28 19.92
CA ASP A 151 0.42 -9.94 18.58
C ASP A 151 -0.24 -10.87 17.56
N ALA A 152 -0.72 -10.32 16.47
CA ALA A 152 -1.34 -11.07 15.40
C ALA A 152 -1.19 -10.35 14.07
N ARG A 153 -1.26 -11.12 13.01
CA ARG A 153 -1.50 -10.62 11.67
C ARG A 153 -3.00 -10.39 11.48
N VAL A 154 -3.38 -9.68 10.43
CA VAL A 154 -4.78 -9.32 10.19
C VAL A 154 -5.24 -9.83 8.84
N SER A 155 -6.40 -10.48 8.83
CA SER A 155 -7.13 -10.89 7.64
C SER A 155 -8.33 -9.97 7.39
N GLY A 156 -8.58 -9.64 6.13
CA GLY A 156 -9.72 -8.82 5.72
C GLY A 156 -9.59 -8.35 4.27
N THR A 157 -10.71 -8.01 3.65
CA THR A 157 -10.70 -7.38 2.34
C THR A 157 -10.27 -5.91 2.46
N CYS A 158 -9.77 -5.32 1.37
CA CYS A 158 -9.41 -3.91 1.38
C CYS A 158 -10.59 -3.02 1.76
N ALA A 159 -11.78 -3.33 1.27
CA ALA A 159 -13.00 -2.59 1.58
C ALA A 159 -13.36 -2.64 3.06
N SER A 160 -13.30 -3.82 3.68
CA SER A 160 -13.63 -4.01 5.09
C SER A 160 -12.60 -3.38 6.02
N LEU A 161 -11.32 -3.49 5.68
CA LEU A 161 -10.23 -2.89 6.45
C LEU A 161 -10.17 -1.36 6.28
N SER A 162 -10.67 -0.82 5.17
CA SER A 162 -10.77 0.64 4.93
C SER A 162 -12.04 1.28 5.51
N GLY A 163 -12.90 0.52 6.20
CA GLY A 163 -14.08 1.03 6.87
C GLY A 163 -15.36 1.01 6.03
N LEU A 164 -15.30 0.59 4.77
CA LEU A 164 -16.46 0.60 3.88
C LEU A 164 -17.56 -0.35 4.37
N GLU A 165 -17.19 -1.53 4.84
CA GLU A 165 -18.15 -2.53 5.34
C GLU A 165 -18.89 -2.02 6.58
N LYS A 166 -18.15 -1.44 7.53
CA LYS A 166 -18.73 -0.85 8.74
C LYS A 166 -19.69 0.28 8.41
N ALA A 167 -19.27 1.21 7.54
CA ALA A 167 -20.08 2.34 7.12
C ALA A 167 -21.40 1.89 6.43
N LEU A 168 -21.35 0.84 5.62
CA LEU A 168 -22.54 0.25 5.00
C LEU A 168 -23.46 -0.39 6.05
N ALA A 169 -22.92 -1.10 7.04
CA ALA A 169 -23.70 -1.73 8.10
C ALA A 169 -24.36 -0.70 9.04
N GLU A 170 -23.69 0.40 9.33
CA GLU A 170 -24.16 1.49 10.19
C GLU A 170 -24.97 2.56 9.42
N ASN A 171 -25.04 2.45 8.08
CA ASN A 171 -25.66 3.43 7.19
C ASN A 171 -25.09 4.85 7.38
N ASP A 172 -23.77 4.95 7.58
CA ASP A 172 -23.04 6.19 7.75
C ASP A 172 -22.49 6.69 6.41
N GLY A 173 -23.09 7.74 5.89
CA GLY A 173 -22.74 8.30 4.58
C GLY A 173 -21.38 9.00 4.55
N GLU A 174 -20.95 9.61 5.65
CA GLU A 174 -19.64 10.27 5.75
C GLU A 174 -18.50 9.23 5.81
N GLU A 175 -18.65 8.23 6.67
CA GLU A 175 -17.67 7.11 6.75
C GLU A 175 -17.65 6.27 5.47
N LEU A 176 -18.79 6.14 4.76
CA LEU A 176 -18.83 5.51 3.43
C LEU A 176 -17.94 6.25 2.43
N GLU A 177 -18.03 7.58 2.41
CA GLU A 177 -17.18 8.42 1.57
C GLU A 177 -15.71 8.30 1.94
N PHE A 178 -15.39 8.30 3.25
CA PHE A 178 -14.03 8.10 3.73
C PHE A 178 -13.51 6.71 3.39
N GLY A 179 -14.32 5.66 3.49
CA GLY A 179 -13.94 4.31 3.10
C GLY A 179 -13.53 4.22 1.62
N ILE A 180 -14.30 4.83 0.72
CA ILE A 180 -13.97 4.92 -0.71
C ILE A 180 -12.66 5.68 -0.92
N ARG A 181 -12.50 6.84 -0.27
CA ARG A 181 -11.29 7.66 -0.38
C ARG A 181 -10.04 6.94 0.15
N ARG A 182 -10.14 6.21 1.29
CA ARG A 182 -9.03 5.39 1.84
C ARG A 182 -8.59 4.31 0.85
N ILE A 183 -9.53 3.60 0.21
CA ILE A 183 -9.22 2.60 -0.82
C ILE A 183 -8.48 3.24 -1.99
N LEU A 184 -8.97 4.35 -2.52
CA LEU A 184 -8.34 5.06 -3.64
C LEU A 184 -6.99 5.66 -3.25
N LEU A 185 -6.82 6.11 -2.01
CA LEU A 185 -5.57 6.66 -1.49
C LEU A 185 -4.46 5.63 -1.50
N VAL A 186 -4.66 4.48 -0.84
CA VAL A 186 -3.62 3.45 -0.72
C VAL A 186 -3.28 2.80 -2.06
N HIS A 187 -4.28 2.54 -2.90
CA HIS A 187 -4.06 2.06 -4.25
C HIS A 187 -3.38 3.13 -5.13
N GLY A 188 -3.76 4.38 -4.99
CA GLY A 188 -3.14 5.48 -5.72
C GLY A 188 -1.66 5.63 -5.41
N ILE A 189 -1.25 5.42 -4.16
CA ILE A 189 0.16 5.40 -3.77
C ILE A 189 0.89 4.27 -4.48
N ILE A 190 0.44 3.01 -4.39
CA ILE A 190 1.13 1.88 -5.02
C ILE A 190 1.15 1.99 -6.55
N ILE A 191 0.11 2.55 -7.16
CA ILE A 191 0.05 2.81 -8.60
C ILE A 191 1.01 3.94 -9.02
N SER A 192 1.24 4.93 -8.16
CA SER A 192 2.08 6.09 -8.47
C SER A 192 3.56 5.89 -8.11
N MET A 193 3.90 4.91 -7.28
CA MET A 193 5.29 4.61 -6.92
C MET A 193 6.05 3.90 -8.05
N GLY A 194 7.38 3.88 -7.91
CA GLY A 194 8.25 3.05 -8.74
C GLY A 194 8.00 1.55 -8.51
N GLY A 195 8.23 0.73 -9.53
CA GLY A 195 7.95 -0.70 -9.49
C GLY A 195 6.64 -1.08 -10.16
N ILE A 196 6.13 -2.25 -9.84
CA ILE A 196 4.95 -2.86 -10.47
C ILE A 196 3.80 -2.84 -9.47
N PRO A 197 2.69 -2.11 -9.73
CA PRO A 197 1.53 -2.16 -8.86
C PRO A 197 0.79 -3.49 -9.05
N LEU A 198 0.41 -4.13 -7.94
CA LEU A 198 -0.41 -5.32 -7.91
C LEU A 198 -1.74 -4.97 -7.25
N LEU A 199 -2.84 -5.17 -7.98
CA LEU A 199 -4.19 -5.08 -7.46
C LEU A 199 -4.72 -6.49 -7.20
N TYR A 200 -5.15 -6.75 -5.98
CA TYR A 200 -5.71 -8.05 -5.65
C TYR A 200 -7.17 -8.13 -6.11
N LEU A 201 -7.52 -9.30 -6.66
CA LEU A 201 -8.84 -9.58 -7.19
C LEU A 201 -9.95 -9.26 -6.18
N GLY A 202 -10.93 -8.47 -6.61
CA GLY A 202 -12.07 -8.05 -5.79
C GLY A 202 -11.91 -6.67 -5.13
N ASP A 203 -10.68 -6.15 -4.98
CA ASP A 203 -10.46 -4.80 -4.44
C ASP A 203 -11.05 -3.73 -5.38
N GLU A 204 -10.98 -3.98 -6.70
CA GLU A 204 -11.49 -3.09 -7.75
C GLU A 204 -13.01 -2.95 -7.75
N ILE A 205 -13.72 -3.88 -7.13
CA ILE A 205 -15.19 -3.83 -6.99
C ILE A 205 -15.64 -3.71 -5.52
N ALA A 206 -14.70 -3.40 -4.63
CA ALA A 206 -14.94 -3.27 -3.19
C ALA A 206 -15.58 -4.51 -2.56
N THR A 207 -15.06 -5.69 -2.86
CA THR A 207 -15.52 -6.95 -2.23
C THR A 207 -15.38 -6.85 -0.72
N LEU A 208 -16.47 -7.20 0.00
CA LEU A 208 -16.52 -7.23 1.46
C LEU A 208 -16.03 -8.58 1.99
N ASN A 209 -15.84 -8.67 3.29
CA ASN A 209 -15.48 -9.91 3.98
C ASN A 209 -16.55 -11.00 3.76
N ASP A 210 -16.07 -12.24 3.60
CA ASP A 210 -16.92 -13.45 3.53
C ASP A 210 -16.88 -14.18 4.89
N TYR A 211 -17.89 -13.96 5.69
CA TYR A 211 -18.02 -14.61 7.01
C TYR A 211 -18.55 -16.05 6.92
N GLY A 212 -18.96 -16.52 5.74
CA GLY A 212 -19.42 -17.88 5.54
C GLY A 212 -18.33 -18.94 5.68
N TYR A 213 -17.05 -18.52 5.67
CA TYR A 213 -15.91 -19.44 5.83
C TYR A 213 -15.89 -20.18 7.19
N ASP A 214 -16.45 -19.60 8.24
CA ASP A 214 -16.49 -20.18 9.59
C ASP A 214 -17.45 -21.38 9.71
N GLN A 215 -18.37 -21.51 8.75
CA GLN A 215 -19.30 -22.63 8.65
C GLN A 215 -18.74 -23.82 7.84
N ASP A 216 -17.60 -23.61 7.16
CA ASP A 216 -16.93 -24.63 6.36
C ASP A 216 -15.82 -25.30 7.21
N PRO A 217 -15.95 -26.60 7.54
CA PRO A 217 -14.97 -27.32 8.37
C PRO A 217 -13.54 -27.32 7.80
N GLU A 218 -13.38 -27.13 6.49
CA GLU A 218 -12.07 -27.07 5.85
C GLU A 218 -11.43 -25.67 5.93
N LYS A 219 -12.19 -24.63 6.28
CA LYS A 219 -11.76 -23.23 6.28
C LYS A 219 -11.74 -22.59 7.66
N VAL A 220 -12.58 -23.04 8.59
CA VAL A 220 -12.83 -22.40 9.91
C VAL A 220 -11.57 -22.14 10.73
N GLY A 221 -10.49 -22.89 10.51
CA GLY A 221 -9.21 -22.72 11.21
C GLY A 221 -8.27 -21.64 10.60
N ASP A 222 -8.65 -21.05 9.49
CA ASP A 222 -7.81 -20.08 8.76
C ASP A 222 -8.60 -18.83 8.38
N SER A 223 -8.44 -17.77 9.18
CA SER A 223 -9.16 -16.49 8.99
C SER A 223 -8.85 -15.79 7.64
N ARG A 224 -7.85 -16.24 6.89
CA ARG A 224 -7.58 -15.69 5.54
C ARG A 224 -8.69 -16.00 4.55
N TRP A 225 -9.52 -17.00 4.82
CA TRP A 225 -10.72 -17.26 4.02
C TRP A 225 -11.75 -16.13 4.09
N LEU A 226 -11.67 -15.28 5.10
CA LEU A 226 -12.48 -14.06 5.20
C LEU A 226 -12.35 -13.17 3.95
N HIS A 227 -11.17 -13.14 3.32
CA HIS A 227 -10.89 -12.32 2.14
C HIS A 227 -10.56 -13.14 0.88
N ARG A 228 -10.80 -14.46 0.91
CA ARG A 228 -10.63 -15.36 -0.23
C ARG A 228 -11.97 -15.87 -0.77
N GLY A 229 -13.03 -15.07 -0.61
CA GLY A 229 -14.37 -15.39 -1.11
C GLY A 229 -14.42 -15.54 -2.63
N VAL A 230 -15.50 -16.11 -3.11
CA VAL A 230 -15.79 -16.23 -4.55
C VAL A 230 -15.98 -14.83 -5.14
N PHE A 231 -15.42 -14.61 -6.34
CA PHE A 231 -15.56 -13.33 -7.03
C PHE A 231 -17.03 -13.02 -7.34
N ASP A 232 -17.49 -11.86 -6.90
CA ASP A 232 -18.88 -11.41 -7.07
C ASP A 232 -19.09 -10.75 -8.45
N TRP A 233 -19.53 -11.57 -9.40
CA TRP A 233 -19.82 -11.10 -10.77
C TRP A 233 -20.99 -10.11 -10.83
N ALA A 234 -22.01 -10.25 -9.96
CA ALA A 234 -23.13 -9.33 -9.92
C ALA A 234 -22.69 -7.93 -9.45
N ARG A 235 -21.77 -7.90 -8.46
CA ARG A 235 -21.14 -6.66 -8.02
C ARG A 235 -20.24 -6.07 -9.11
N ALA A 236 -19.52 -6.91 -9.85
CA ALA A 236 -18.66 -6.50 -10.96
C ALA A 236 -19.44 -5.86 -12.12
N GLU A 237 -20.70 -6.24 -12.37
CA GLU A 237 -21.54 -5.59 -13.37
C GLU A 237 -21.82 -4.11 -13.05
N GLN A 238 -21.73 -3.70 -11.78
CA GLN A 238 -21.91 -2.31 -11.35
C GLN A 238 -20.70 -1.41 -11.64
N ARG A 239 -19.56 -1.95 -12.07
CA ARG A 239 -18.30 -1.21 -12.28
C ARG A 239 -18.38 0.00 -13.23
N ARG A 240 -19.43 0.08 -14.06
CA ARG A 240 -19.65 1.20 -14.98
C ARG A 240 -20.57 2.28 -14.42
N ASP A 241 -21.30 1.99 -13.38
CA ASP A 241 -22.26 2.89 -12.75
C ASP A 241 -21.58 3.68 -11.61
N ARG A 242 -21.32 4.96 -11.85
CA ARG A 242 -20.64 5.85 -10.88
C ARG A 242 -21.46 6.19 -9.65
N GLU A 243 -22.74 5.88 -9.64
CA GLU A 243 -23.60 6.08 -8.47
C GLU A 243 -23.42 4.95 -7.45
N THR A 244 -22.88 3.82 -7.87
CA THR A 244 -22.60 2.66 -7.01
C THR A 244 -21.20 2.71 -6.40
N VAL A 245 -21.03 2.10 -5.22
CA VAL A 245 -19.70 1.98 -4.58
C VAL A 245 -18.70 1.21 -5.46
N PRO A 246 -19.05 0.02 -6.03
CA PRO A 246 -18.16 -0.67 -6.95
C PRO A 246 -17.77 0.17 -8.17
N GLY A 247 -18.72 0.89 -8.74
CA GLY A 247 -18.44 1.75 -9.90
C GLY A 247 -17.52 2.92 -9.57
N ARG A 248 -17.72 3.57 -8.44
CA ARG A 248 -16.84 4.68 -7.98
C ARG A 248 -15.41 4.22 -7.78
N ILE A 249 -15.20 3.08 -7.12
CA ILE A 249 -13.87 2.53 -6.87
C ILE A 249 -13.23 2.05 -8.18
N TYR A 250 -13.95 1.28 -8.99
CA TYR A 250 -13.43 0.79 -10.27
C TYR A 250 -13.01 1.94 -11.19
N GLN A 251 -13.85 2.95 -11.37
CA GLN A 251 -13.54 4.10 -12.22
C GLN A 251 -12.39 4.94 -11.65
N GLY A 252 -12.29 5.06 -10.33
CA GLY A 252 -11.16 5.73 -9.66
C GLY A 252 -9.84 5.00 -9.93
N LEU A 253 -9.79 3.69 -9.72
CA LEU A 253 -8.61 2.87 -10.00
C LEU A 253 -8.24 2.87 -11.48
N LEU A 254 -9.22 2.76 -12.38
CA LEU A 254 -8.99 2.84 -13.82
C LEU A 254 -8.38 4.20 -14.21
N ARG A 255 -8.86 5.29 -13.62
CA ARG A 255 -8.31 6.63 -13.84
C ARG A 255 -6.85 6.73 -13.36
N LEU A 256 -6.53 6.18 -12.21
CA LEU A 256 -5.14 6.14 -11.70
C LEU A 256 -4.21 5.35 -12.62
N LEU A 257 -4.66 4.19 -13.11
CA LEU A 257 -3.90 3.38 -14.07
C LEU A 257 -3.70 4.11 -15.42
N GLN A 258 -4.71 4.85 -15.89
CA GLN A 258 -4.60 5.69 -17.09
C GLN A 258 -3.57 6.81 -16.89
N VAL A 259 -3.62 7.52 -15.75
CA VAL A 259 -2.63 8.55 -15.40
C VAL A 259 -1.22 7.97 -15.40
N ARG A 260 -1.04 6.78 -14.79
CA ARG A 260 0.24 6.06 -14.81
C ARG A 260 0.70 5.74 -16.24
N GLY A 261 -0.17 5.15 -17.06
CA GLY A 261 0.16 4.73 -18.42
C GLY A 261 0.46 5.88 -19.38
N GLN A 262 -0.08 7.06 -19.11
CA GLN A 262 0.09 8.26 -19.94
C GLN A 262 1.28 9.14 -19.54
N ASN A 263 1.96 8.86 -18.41
CA ASN A 263 3.01 9.70 -17.90
C ASN A 263 4.33 8.94 -17.73
N GLN A 264 5.36 9.39 -18.45
CA GLN A 264 6.68 8.76 -18.44
C GLN A 264 7.37 8.74 -17.08
N ALA A 265 7.05 9.66 -16.17
CA ALA A 265 7.62 9.69 -14.83
C ALA A 265 7.37 8.38 -14.05
N PHE A 266 6.35 7.61 -14.42
CA PHE A 266 6.02 6.34 -13.77
C PHE A 266 6.64 5.10 -14.43
N ALA A 267 7.15 5.19 -15.66
CA ALA A 267 7.63 4.04 -16.43
C ALA A 267 8.94 3.47 -15.88
N ARG A 268 9.87 4.33 -15.56
CA ARG A 268 11.21 4.07 -14.99
C ARG A 268 11.59 5.27 -14.14
N GLY A 269 12.85 5.37 -13.76
CA GLY A 269 13.38 6.54 -13.08
C GLY A 269 13.32 6.42 -11.56
N GLU A 270 13.55 7.53 -10.90
CA GLU A 270 13.81 7.60 -9.47
C GLU A 270 12.57 7.94 -8.66
N THR A 271 12.54 7.46 -7.42
CA THR A 271 11.57 7.88 -6.41
C THR A 271 12.31 8.59 -5.28
N GLU A 272 11.96 9.83 -5.02
CA GLU A 272 12.46 10.60 -3.89
C GLU A 272 11.32 10.84 -2.88
N PHE A 273 11.52 10.44 -1.64
CA PHE A 273 10.53 10.64 -0.58
C PHE A 273 10.74 11.98 0.10
N LEU A 274 9.68 12.79 0.10
CA LEU A 274 9.71 14.18 0.49
C LEU A 274 9.10 14.37 1.89
N ASP A 275 9.81 15.02 2.78
CA ASP A 275 9.22 15.49 4.01
C ASP A 275 8.28 16.68 3.71
N SER A 276 6.98 16.50 3.92
CA SER A 276 5.97 17.55 3.74
C SER A 276 5.94 18.58 4.89
N GLY A 277 6.60 18.28 6.01
CA GLY A 277 6.50 19.05 7.26
C GLY A 277 5.16 18.85 7.99
N ASN A 278 4.30 17.97 7.49
CA ASN A 278 3.01 17.61 8.08
C ASN A 278 2.93 16.09 8.27
N LYS A 279 2.79 15.64 9.52
CA LYS A 279 2.78 14.21 9.86
C LYS A 279 1.59 13.43 9.29
N HIS A 280 0.61 14.10 8.72
CA HIS A 280 -0.56 13.49 8.09
C HIS A 280 -0.43 13.40 6.56
N VAL A 281 0.56 14.06 5.97
CA VAL A 281 0.70 14.15 4.51
C VAL A 281 1.97 13.46 4.04
N PHE A 282 1.82 12.28 3.42
CA PHE A 282 2.89 11.56 2.75
C PHE A 282 3.16 12.19 1.38
N GLY A 283 4.44 12.38 1.06
CA GLY A 283 4.84 12.99 -0.20
C GLY A 283 6.02 12.27 -0.85
N PHE A 284 5.98 12.15 -2.18
CA PHE A 284 7.13 11.69 -2.94
C PHE A 284 7.14 12.27 -4.36
N LEU A 285 8.30 12.25 -4.97
CA LEU A 285 8.58 12.71 -6.32
C LEU A 285 8.96 11.51 -7.20
N ARG A 286 8.40 11.48 -8.40
CA ARG A 286 8.82 10.57 -9.47
C ARG A 286 9.48 11.37 -10.57
N THR A 287 10.67 10.94 -11.00
CA THR A 287 11.42 11.60 -12.07
C THR A 287 11.92 10.58 -13.08
N ASN A 288 11.70 10.85 -14.37
CA ASN A 288 12.27 10.10 -15.48
C ASN A 288 12.59 11.07 -16.62
N GLY A 289 13.86 11.35 -16.84
CA GLY A 289 14.30 12.41 -17.73
C GLY A 289 13.71 13.75 -17.32
N ASP A 290 13.05 14.44 -18.24
CA ASP A 290 12.40 15.73 -17.99
C ASP A 290 11.00 15.61 -17.37
N SER A 291 10.45 14.39 -17.31
CA SER A 291 9.14 14.14 -16.73
C SER A 291 9.22 14.05 -15.20
N THR A 292 8.44 14.89 -14.54
CA THR A 292 8.43 15.00 -13.07
C THR A 292 7.00 15.03 -12.56
N VAL A 293 6.67 14.18 -11.59
CA VAL A 293 5.37 14.12 -10.92
C VAL A 293 5.54 14.09 -9.42
N PHE A 294 4.85 14.98 -8.71
CA PHE A 294 4.72 14.97 -7.26
C PHE A 294 3.45 14.23 -6.87
N VAL A 295 3.54 13.37 -5.87
CA VAL A 295 2.40 12.70 -5.27
C VAL A 295 2.29 13.14 -3.82
N LEU A 296 1.11 13.60 -3.42
CA LEU A 296 0.78 13.99 -2.05
C LEU A 296 -0.46 13.24 -1.60
N ALA A 297 -0.43 12.69 -0.40
CA ALA A 297 -1.47 11.83 0.15
C ALA A 297 -1.79 12.24 1.61
N ASN A 298 -2.99 12.70 1.87
CA ASN A 298 -3.48 13.01 3.22
C ASN A 298 -4.05 11.74 3.86
N PHE A 299 -3.45 11.27 4.95
CA PHE A 299 -3.85 10.06 5.69
C PHE A 299 -4.83 10.33 6.85
N SER A 300 -5.40 11.53 6.91
CA SER A 300 -6.33 11.89 7.99
C SER A 300 -7.74 12.21 7.49
N GLU A 301 -8.70 12.13 8.39
CA GLU A 301 -10.10 12.52 8.23
C GLU A 301 -10.29 14.05 8.24
N HIS A 302 -9.23 14.82 8.34
CA HIS A 302 -9.26 16.28 8.36
C HIS A 302 -8.56 16.89 7.16
N GLU A 303 -9.01 18.07 6.74
CA GLU A 303 -8.27 18.86 5.76
C GLU A 303 -6.88 19.18 6.29
N GLN A 304 -5.87 18.98 5.44
CA GLN A 304 -4.47 19.26 5.75
C GLN A 304 -3.94 20.39 4.89
N ARG A 305 -3.11 21.20 5.50
CA ARG A 305 -2.55 22.41 4.92
C ARG A 305 -1.05 22.29 4.73
N LEU A 306 -0.57 22.58 3.54
CA LEU A 306 0.85 22.72 3.24
C LEU A 306 1.17 24.16 2.85
N GLU A 307 2.07 24.79 3.60
CA GLU A 307 2.47 26.17 3.36
C GLU A 307 3.25 26.33 2.06
N ALA A 308 3.08 27.46 1.37
CA ALA A 308 3.79 27.78 0.13
C ALA A 308 5.32 27.69 0.26
N ARG A 309 5.87 28.03 1.43
CA ARG A 309 7.30 27.88 1.73
C ARG A 309 7.73 26.42 1.64
N ARG A 310 6.92 25.50 2.21
CA ARG A 310 7.22 24.08 2.22
C ARG A 310 7.11 23.46 0.85
N LEU A 311 6.09 23.82 0.07
CA LEU A 311 5.94 23.39 -1.32
C LEU A 311 7.17 23.76 -2.17
N ARG A 312 7.70 24.99 -1.97
CA ARG A 312 8.94 25.41 -2.66
C ARG A 312 10.17 24.62 -2.22
N GLN A 313 10.29 24.25 -0.94
CA GLN A 313 11.38 23.40 -0.44
C GLN A 313 11.32 22.00 -1.02
N MET A 314 10.13 21.47 -1.24
CA MET A 314 9.90 20.19 -1.92
C MET A 314 10.16 20.26 -3.44
N GLY A 315 10.55 21.42 -3.98
CA GLY A 315 10.83 21.59 -5.42
C GLY A 315 9.59 21.94 -6.26
N MET A 316 8.44 22.11 -5.65
CA MET A 316 7.24 22.58 -6.35
C MET A 316 7.38 24.07 -6.65
N ARG A 317 7.33 24.41 -7.93
CA ARG A 317 7.44 25.78 -8.40
C ARG A 317 6.41 26.00 -9.50
N LYS A 318 5.77 27.19 -9.50
CA LYS A 318 4.80 27.58 -10.55
C LYS A 318 3.46 26.83 -10.46
N THR A 319 2.76 26.82 -11.56
CA THR A 319 1.47 26.16 -11.76
C THR A 319 1.68 24.68 -12.08
N MET A 320 0.87 23.84 -11.47
CA MET A 320 0.86 22.39 -11.66
C MET A 320 -0.54 21.93 -12.03
N VAL A 321 -0.67 20.76 -12.62
CA VAL A 321 -1.95 20.10 -12.91
C VAL A 321 -2.05 18.85 -12.06
N ASP A 322 -3.13 18.72 -11.31
CA ASP A 322 -3.50 17.45 -10.68
C ASP A 322 -4.06 16.52 -11.77
N LEU A 323 -3.25 15.54 -12.16
CA LEU A 323 -3.57 14.59 -13.24
C LEU A 323 -4.75 13.69 -12.91
N PHE A 324 -4.98 13.43 -11.61
CA PHE A 324 -6.09 12.61 -11.16
C PHE A 324 -7.41 13.38 -11.17
N ALA A 325 -7.43 14.55 -10.55
CA ALA A 325 -8.62 15.40 -10.48
C ALA A 325 -8.84 16.28 -11.74
N GLY A 326 -7.81 16.45 -12.58
CA GLY A 326 -7.90 17.29 -13.79
C GLY A 326 -7.95 18.79 -13.51
N ARG A 327 -7.47 19.26 -12.34
CA ARG A 327 -7.53 20.68 -11.93
C ARG A 327 -6.15 21.32 -11.86
N THR A 328 -6.10 22.63 -12.08
CA THR A 328 -4.88 23.43 -11.97
C THR A 328 -4.64 23.82 -10.50
N ILE A 329 -3.40 23.67 -10.05
CA ILE A 329 -2.91 24.00 -8.71
C ILE A 329 -1.82 25.08 -8.84
N VAL A 330 -1.89 26.11 -8.01
CA VAL A 330 -0.87 27.17 -7.94
C VAL A 330 0.04 26.91 -6.74
N ALA A 331 1.18 26.27 -6.99
CA ALA A 331 2.11 25.84 -5.94
C ALA A 331 2.86 27.01 -5.23
N THR A 332 2.63 28.25 -5.62
CA THR A 332 3.14 29.44 -4.92
C THR A 332 2.24 29.90 -3.79
N GLN A 333 1.06 29.32 -3.68
CA GLN A 333 0.08 29.55 -2.63
C GLN A 333 0.06 28.36 -1.67
N GLU A 334 -0.67 28.51 -0.58
CA GLU A 334 -0.99 27.39 0.29
C GLU A 334 -1.78 26.32 -0.45
N LEU A 335 -1.47 25.04 -0.19
CA LEU A 335 -2.17 23.90 -0.75
C LEU A 335 -2.99 23.21 0.34
N LEU A 336 -4.27 23.04 0.07
CA LEU A 336 -5.20 22.29 0.92
C LEU A 336 -5.42 20.89 0.32
N LEU A 337 -5.32 19.87 1.17
CA LEU A 337 -5.66 18.50 0.85
C LEU A 337 -6.90 18.11 1.68
N GLU A 338 -7.98 17.76 1.00
CA GLU A 338 -9.19 17.23 1.64
C GLU A 338 -8.90 15.93 2.43
N PRO A 339 -9.82 15.50 3.31
CA PRO A 339 -9.72 14.21 3.98
C PRO A 339 -9.44 13.06 3.01
N TYR A 340 -8.40 12.26 3.32
CA TYR A 340 -7.97 11.11 2.52
C TYR A 340 -7.76 11.39 1.02
N GLN A 341 -7.38 12.63 0.69
CA GLN A 341 -7.13 13.01 -0.70
C GLN A 341 -5.75 12.58 -1.17
N LEU A 342 -5.73 12.01 -2.38
CA LEU A 342 -4.52 11.83 -3.19
C LEU A 342 -4.46 12.92 -4.26
N MET A 343 -3.30 13.56 -4.41
CA MET A 343 -2.98 14.46 -5.52
C MET A 343 -1.79 13.92 -6.31
N VAL A 344 -1.90 13.96 -7.64
CA VAL A 344 -0.85 13.55 -8.58
C VAL A 344 -0.52 14.74 -9.46
N LEU A 345 0.52 15.50 -9.09
CA LEU A 345 0.80 16.83 -9.60
C LEU A 345 1.93 16.81 -10.62
N ALA A 346 1.63 17.13 -11.88
CA ALA A 346 2.62 17.34 -12.94
C ALA A 346 2.84 18.83 -13.19
N ARG A 347 4.04 19.18 -13.68
CA ARG A 347 4.32 20.55 -14.14
C ARG A 347 3.52 20.84 -15.41
N VAL A 348 2.98 22.05 -15.51
CA VAL A 348 2.47 22.56 -16.78
C VAL A 348 3.69 22.88 -17.64
N GLY A 349 3.76 22.27 -18.81
CA GLY A 349 4.83 22.49 -19.80
C GLY A 349 4.88 23.93 -20.33
#